data_687b10d2ec461424c7d09169a9e21b32
#
_entry.id   687b10d2ec461424c7d09169a9e21b32
#
_cell.length_a   1.000
_cell.length_b   1.000
_cell.length_c   1.000
_cell.angle_alpha   90.00
_cell.angle_beta   90.00
_cell.angle_gamma   90.00
#
_symmetry.space_group_name_H-M   'P 1'
#
loop_
_entity.id
_entity.type
_entity.pdbx_description
1 polymer ?
#
loop_
_entity_poly.entity_id
_entity_poly.type
_entity_poly.pdbx_seq_one_letter_code
_entity_poly.pdbx_strand_id
1 'polypeptide(L)'
;MKKILLLVLSFLLLVPLVSAKTFDLNEVNLKLDFKDDWYVFTRYNLDNNSDLEELNVTKEYMQGFFEHNLAYIDAVPNNFNYELILRIGNEKNEINNLTNYNDEFVKGVAKELGNQTNSDKYDIYNNGTYKFATVEYYDSETKFNIVAYYTVVNNKGYTFQIQKEDAITDNDKAEFKEIVNTIKFNVNEEDSNKEKEELKKDNSSFNWNSVVIYTLIGAAAGGIGAAISKKKKLNK
;
A
#
# COMPACT_ATOMS: atom_id res chain seq x y z
N MET A 1 -5.05 -48.21 -4.20
CA MET A 1 -4.13 -47.15 -3.79
C MET A 1 -3.57 -46.33 -4.95
N LYS A 2 -3.02 -46.92 -6.05
CA LYS A 2 -2.47 -46.17 -7.20
C LYS A 2 -3.48 -45.24 -7.90
N LYS A 3 -4.77 -45.64 -8.01
CA LYS A 3 -5.81 -44.78 -8.65
C LYS A 3 -6.21 -43.57 -7.83
N ILE A 4 -6.17 -43.68 -6.49
CA ILE A 4 -6.47 -42.54 -5.59
C ILE A 4 -5.33 -41.51 -5.61
N LEU A 5 -4.09 -41.97 -5.69
CA LEU A 5 -2.91 -41.09 -5.79
C LEU A 5 -2.93 -40.26 -7.09
N LEU A 6 -3.37 -40.88 -8.20
CA LEU A 6 -3.50 -40.18 -9.49
C LEU A 6 -4.61 -39.10 -9.47
N LEU A 7 -5.69 -39.35 -8.74
CA LEU A 7 -6.81 -38.42 -8.60
C LEU A 7 -6.42 -37.19 -7.72
N VAL A 8 -5.66 -37.42 -6.65
CA VAL A 8 -5.13 -36.34 -5.81
C VAL A 8 -4.09 -35.53 -6.58
N LEU A 9 -3.24 -36.15 -7.39
CA LEU A 9 -2.25 -35.46 -8.22
C LEU A 9 -2.91 -34.63 -9.33
N SER A 10 -4.03 -35.08 -9.91
CA SER A 10 -4.77 -34.29 -10.92
C SER A 10 -5.51 -33.10 -10.31
N PHE A 11 -5.94 -33.16 -9.05
CA PHE A 11 -6.53 -32.01 -8.34
C PHE A 11 -5.50 -30.93 -7.99
N LEU A 12 -4.24 -31.31 -7.72
CA LEU A 12 -3.14 -30.37 -7.47
C LEU A 12 -2.71 -29.59 -8.73
N LEU A 13 -3.01 -30.10 -9.93
CA LEU A 13 -2.69 -29.45 -11.21
C LEU A 13 -3.80 -28.45 -11.67
N LEU A 14 -4.92 -28.38 -10.96
CA LEU A 14 -6.05 -27.49 -11.27
C LEU A 14 -6.08 -26.19 -10.44
N VAL A 15 -5.04 -25.92 -9.66
CA VAL A 15 -4.91 -24.59 -9.05
C VAL A 15 -4.67 -23.60 -10.21
N PRO A 16 -5.62 -22.69 -10.49
CA PRO A 16 -5.38 -21.68 -11.51
C PRO A 16 -4.13 -20.91 -11.10
N LEU A 17 -3.10 -20.93 -11.94
CA LEU A 17 -1.97 -20.02 -11.82
C LEU A 17 -2.56 -18.60 -11.99
N VAL A 18 -2.80 -17.93 -10.89
CA VAL A 18 -3.13 -16.51 -10.93
C VAL A 18 -1.89 -15.82 -11.46
N SER A 19 -1.96 -15.40 -12.72
CA SER A 19 -0.90 -14.60 -13.32
C SER A 19 -0.85 -13.25 -12.61
N ALA A 20 0.35 -12.75 -12.38
CA ALA A 20 0.58 -11.48 -11.73
C ALA A 20 1.62 -10.66 -12.49
N LYS A 21 1.37 -9.36 -12.61
CA LYS A 21 2.32 -8.39 -13.17
C LYS A 21 3.17 -7.81 -12.05
N THR A 22 4.49 -7.92 -12.17
CA THR A 22 5.43 -7.26 -11.25
C THR A 22 5.70 -5.84 -11.70
N PHE A 23 5.51 -4.89 -10.80
CA PHE A 23 5.88 -3.49 -10.96
C PHE A 23 7.17 -3.22 -10.18
N ASP A 24 8.22 -2.84 -10.93
CA ASP A 24 9.54 -2.51 -10.39
C ASP A 24 9.71 -0.99 -10.45
N LEU A 25 9.58 -0.34 -9.31
CA LEU A 25 9.76 1.10 -9.14
C LEU A 25 11.17 1.37 -8.60
N ASN A 26 12.17 1.25 -9.46
CA ASN A 26 13.58 1.39 -9.09
C ASN A 26 13.90 2.74 -8.44
N GLU A 27 13.22 3.82 -8.86
CA GLU A 27 13.42 5.19 -8.36
C GLU A 27 13.05 5.34 -6.89
N VAL A 28 12.21 4.44 -6.39
CA VAL A 28 11.79 4.40 -5.00
C VAL A 28 12.14 3.08 -4.30
N ASN A 29 12.98 2.27 -4.94
CA ASN A 29 13.49 1.01 -4.40
C ASN A 29 12.39 0.01 -3.98
N LEU A 30 11.32 -0.09 -4.76
CA LEU A 30 10.14 -0.88 -4.44
C LEU A 30 9.75 -1.80 -5.60
N LYS A 31 9.44 -3.05 -5.27
CA LYS A 31 8.75 -4.02 -6.16
C LYS A 31 7.50 -4.52 -5.48
N LEU A 32 6.45 -4.71 -6.27
CA LEU A 32 5.21 -5.36 -5.82
C LEU A 32 4.46 -5.97 -7.00
N ASP A 33 3.60 -6.95 -6.70
CA ASP A 33 2.85 -7.67 -7.72
C ASP A 33 1.36 -7.33 -7.62
N PHE A 34 0.72 -7.17 -8.79
CA PHE A 34 -0.72 -7.07 -8.95
C PHE A 34 -1.22 -8.22 -9.83
N LYS A 35 -2.46 -8.65 -9.63
CA LYS A 35 -3.11 -9.61 -10.53
C LYS A 35 -3.21 -8.99 -11.94
N ASP A 36 -3.18 -9.83 -12.98
CA ASP A 36 -3.19 -9.36 -14.38
C ASP A 36 -4.42 -8.54 -14.77
N ASP A 37 -5.51 -8.70 -14.05
CA ASP A 37 -6.79 -8.02 -14.27
C ASP A 37 -6.89 -6.64 -13.57
N TRP A 38 -5.80 -6.14 -13.02
CA TRP A 38 -5.75 -4.81 -12.43
C TRP A 38 -5.28 -3.76 -13.45
N TYR A 39 -5.90 -2.61 -13.41
CA TYR A 39 -5.39 -1.38 -14.02
C TYR A 39 -4.42 -0.72 -13.05
N VAL A 40 -3.15 -0.61 -13.44
CA VAL A 40 -2.09 -0.10 -12.57
C VAL A 40 -1.35 1.03 -13.26
N PHE A 41 -1.43 2.21 -12.67
CA PHE A 41 -0.74 3.40 -13.13
C PHE A 41 0.34 3.78 -12.13
N THR A 42 1.49 4.15 -12.66
CA THR A 42 2.63 4.63 -11.88
C THR A 42 3.09 5.96 -12.45
N ARG A 43 3.86 6.72 -11.71
CA ARG A 43 4.49 7.94 -12.25
C ARG A 43 5.33 7.69 -13.50
N TYR A 44 5.74 6.45 -13.74
CA TYR A 44 6.75 6.08 -14.72
C TYR A 44 6.21 5.30 -15.92
N ASN A 45 4.96 4.86 -15.90
CA ASN A 45 4.37 4.05 -16.96
C ASN A 45 3.27 4.76 -17.78
N LEU A 46 3.12 6.07 -17.66
CA LEU A 46 2.03 6.80 -18.29
C LEU A 46 2.20 6.98 -19.81
N ASP A 47 3.44 7.02 -20.30
CA ASP A 47 3.71 7.39 -21.68
C ASP A 47 3.19 6.41 -22.75
N ASN A 48 3.06 5.13 -22.41
CA ASN A 48 2.61 4.08 -23.33
C ASN A 48 1.64 3.10 -22.63
N ASN A 49 0.81 3.59 -21.72
CA ASN A 49 -0.12 2.75 -20.99
C ASN A 49 -1.47 2.74 -21.72
N SER A 50 -1.78 1.62 -22.40
CA SER A 50 -3.05 1.42 -23.12
C SER A 50 -4.29 1.49 -22.24
N ASP A 51 -4.13 1.21 -20.96
CA ASP A 51 -5.23 1.22 -19.98
C ASP A 51 -5.80 2.64 -19.79
N LEU A 52 -4.98 3.69 -20.06
CA LEU A 52 -5.46 5.07 -20.03
C LEU A 52 -6.57 5.32 -21.05
N GLU A 53 -6.39 4.83 -22.30
CA GLU A 53 -7.40 4.94 -23.35
C GLU A 53 -8.64 4.13 -23.00
N GLU A 54 -8.46 2.91 -22.52
CA GLU A 54 -9.56 2.02 -22.12
C GLU A 54 -10.45 2.65 -21.04
N LEU A 55 -9.82 3.27 -20.05
CA LEU A 55 -10.53 3.97 -18.97
C LEU A 55 -10.97 5.39 -19.35
N ASN A 56 -10.58 5.87 -20.52
CA ASN A 56 -10.82 7.25 -20.98
C ASN A 56 -10.28 8.29 -19.97
N VAL A 57 -9.07 8.06 -19.50
CA VAL A 57 -8.31 8.94 -18.61
C VAL A 57 -7.11 9.46 -19.37
N THR A 58 -6.77 10.75 -19.24
CA THR A 58 -5.61 11.31 -19.93
C THR A 58 -4.36 11.20 -19.07
N LYS A 59 -3.20 11.18 -19.74
CA LYS A 59 -1.89 11.21 -19.10
C LYS A 59 -1.74 12.42 -18.19
N GLU A 60 -2.12 13.61 -18.67
CA GLU A 60 -2.03 14.87 -17.93
C GLU A 60 -2.86 14.83 -16.64
N TYR A 61 -4.05 14.21 -16.70
CA TYR A 61 -4.88 14.01 -15.52
C TYR A 61 -4.15 13.16 -14.47
N MET A 62 -3.56 12.04 -14.88
CA MET A 62 -2.81 11.16 -13.96
C MET A 62 -1.54 11.80 -13.42
N GLN A 63 -0.82 12.57 -14.26
CA GLN A 63 0.34 13.35 -13.79
C GLN A 63 -0.07 14.33 -12.70
N GLY A 64 -1.13 15.11 -12.92
CA GLY A 64 -1.67 16.03 -11.92
C GLY A 64 -2.11 15.31 -10.64
N PHE A 65 -2.74 14.14 -10.75
CA PHE A 65 -3.11 13.32 -9.59
C PHE A 65 -1.88 12.90 -8.79
N PHE A 66 -0.85 12.35 -9.43
CA PHE A 66 0.37 11.90 -8.77
C PHE A 66 1.13 13.03 -8.08
N GLU A 67 1.20 14.21 -8.70
CA GLU A 67 1.86 15.39 -8.15
C GLU A 67 1.10 15.93 -6.94
N HIS A 68 -0.22 16.13 -7.10
CA HIS A 68 -1.07 16.71 -6.05
C HIS A 68 -1.15 15.83 -4.79
N ASN A 69 -1.24 14.51 -4.98
CA ASN A 69 -1.42 13.56 -3.87
C ASN A 69 -0.11 12.95 -3.37
N LEU A 70 1.06 13.32 -3.92
CA LEU A 70 2.34 12.68 -3.66
C LEU A 70 2.28 11.16 -3.86
N ALA A 71 1.40 10.70 -4.76
CA ALA A 71 1.21 9.30 -5.06
C ALA A 71 2.22 8.80 -6.10
N TYR A 72 2.55 7.52 -6.03
CA TYR A 72 3.48 6.82 -6.93
C TYR A 72 2.80 5.69 -7.69
N ILE A 73 1.77 5.11 -7.09
CA ILE A 73 0.89 4.12 -7.71
C ILE A 73 -0.55 4.57 -7.46
N ASP A 74 -1.37 4.38 -8.46
CA ASP A 74 -2.83 4.39 -8.43
C ASP A 74 -3.31 3.15 -9.17
N ALA A 75 -3.99 2.25 -8.48
CA ALA A 75 -4.41 0.97 -9.04
C ALA A 75 -5.84 0.62 -8.65
N VAL A 76 -6.57 0.05 -9.59
CA VAL A 76 -7.94 -0.41 -9.38
C VAL A 76 -8.11 -1.81 -9.95
N PRO A 77 -8.82 -2.73 -9.26
CA PRO A 77 -9.20 -4.01 -9.84
C PRO A 77 -10.23 -3.78 -10.97
N ASN A 78 -10.36 -4.75 -11.88
CA ASN A 78 -11.28 -4.65 -13.03
C ASN A 78 -12.76 -4.44 -12.64
N ASN A 79 -13.15 -4.85 -11.44
CA ASN A 79 -14.49 -4.64 -10.90
C ASN A 79 -14.70 -3.24 -10.28
N PHE A 80 -13.63 -2.44 -10.14
CA PHE A 80 -13.64 -1.08 -9.57
C PHE A 80 -14.25 -1.00 -8.16
N ASN A 81 -14.05 -2.04 -7.35
CA ASN A 81 -14.59 -2.09 -6.00
C ASN A 81 -13.94 -1.12 -5.04
N TYR A 82 -12.65 -0.89 -5.22
CA TYR A 82 -11.85 0.03 -4.42
C TYR A 82 -10.65 0.53 -5.23
N GLU A 83 -9.96 1.52 -4.72
CA GLU A 83 -8.74 2.08 -5.29
C GLU A 83 -7.59 1.84 -4.33
N LEU A 84 -6.46 1.38 -4.84
CA LEU A 84 -5.21 1.24 -4.10
C LEU A 84 -4.26 2.35 -4.48
N ILE A 85 -3.72 3.03 -3.48
CA ILE A 85 -2.79 4.14 -3.68
C ILE A 85 -1.53 3.88 -2.86
N LEU A 86 -0.38 4.05 -3.50
CA LEU A 86 0.91 4.15 -2.80
C LEU A 86 1.36 5.60 -2.76
N ARG A 87 1.64 6.08 -1.56
CA ARG A 87 2.31 7.37 -1.32
C ARG A 87 3.66 7.16 -0.67
N ILE A 88 4.59 8.05 -0.97
CA ILE A 88 5.93 8.01 -0.41
C ILE A 88 6.28 9.40 0.10
N GLY A 89 6.71 9.46 1.35
CA GLY A 89 7.13 10.72 1.98
C GLY A 89 8.40 11.27 1.32
N ASN A 90 8.41 12.58 1.07
CA ASN A 90 9.55 13.27 0.46
C ASN A 90 10.63 13.61 1.49
N GLU A 91 10.28 13.63 2.78
CA GLU A 91 11.20 14.00 3.84
C GLU A 91 11.87 12.76 4.43
N LYS A 92 13.11 12.97 4.90
CA LYS A 92 13.86 11.92 5.57
C LYS A 92 13.23 11.63 6.93
N ASN A 93 12.80 10.39 7.15
CA ASN A 93 12.28 9.93 8.43
C ASN A 93 13.43 9.71 9.44
N GLU A 94 13.21 9.97 10.72
CA GLU A 94 14.17 9.65 11.78
C GLU A 94 14.28 8.13 11.99
N ILE A 95 13.20 7.39 11.76
CA ILE A 95 13.21 5.94 11.71
C ILE A 95 13.86 5.51 10.39
N ASN A 96 14.91 4.70 10.44
CA ASN A 96 15.51 4.16 9.22
C ASN A 96 14.66 3.00 8.66
N ASN A 97 14.45 1.94 9.46
CA ASN A 97 13.64 0.79 9.07
C ASN A 97 12.69 0.39 10.21
N LEU A 98 11.37 0.53 9.99
CA LEU A 98 10.36 0.22 11.01
C LEU A 98 10.41 -1.27 11.45
N THR A 99 10.83 -2.16 10.55
CA THR A 99 10.96 -3.60 10.80
C THR A 99 11.96 -3.94 11.91
N ASN A 100 12.95 -3.07 12.15
CA ASN A 100 13.99 -3.29 13.15
C ASN A 100 13.48 -3.06 14.59
N TYR A 101 12.35 -2.40 14.75
CA TYR A 101 11.76 -2.10 16.06
C TYR A 101 10.88 -3.26 16.56
N ASN A 102 10.70 -3.35 17.88
CA ASN A 102 9.77 -4.31 18.48
C ASN A 102 8.31 -3.96 18.18
N ASP A 103 7.41 -4.92 18.45
CA ASP A 103 5.99 -4.75 18.13
C ASP A 103 5.32 -3.66 18.97
N GLU A 104 5.79 -3.42 20.19
CA GLU A 104 5.28 -2.34 21.05
C GLU A 104 5.54 -0.97 20.43
N PHE A 105 6.75 -0.75 19.90
CA PHE A 105 7.10 0.46 19.19
C PHE A 105 6.24 0.65 17.93
N VAL A 106 6.13 -0.39 17.08
CA VAL A 106 5.31 -0.34 15.85
C VAL A 106 3.86 -0.06 16.18
N LYS A 107 3.35 -0.64 17.28
CA LYS A 107 1.99 -0.36 17.77
C LYS A 107 1.84 1.08 18.27
N GLY A 108 2.89 1.66 18.84
CA GLY A 108 2.93 3.09 19.17
C GLY A 108 2.81 3.97 17.93
N VAL A 109 3.51 3.64 16.84
CA VAL A 109 3.37 4.30 15.53
C VAL A 109 1.93 4.17 15.02
N ALA A 110 1.34 2.97 15.06
CA ALA A 110 -0.03 2.74 14.63
C ALA A 110 -1.05 3.56 15.44
N LYS A 111 -0.84 3.67 16.76
CA LYS A 111 -1.66 4.50 17.64
C LYS A 111 -1.58 5.98 17.26
N GLU A 112 -0.39 6.47 16.92
CA GLU A 112 -0.22 7.86 16.50
C GLU A 112 -0.93 8.12 15.16
N LEU A 113 -0.88 7.17 14.21
CA LEU A 113 -1.70 7.22 12.99
C LEU A 113 -3.20 7.28 13.32
N GLY A 114 -3.65 6.47 14.27
CA GLY A 114 -5.02 6.50 14.78
C GLY A 114 -5.40 7.89 15.33
N ASN A 115 -4.53 8.50 16.16
CA ASN A 115 -4.75 9.83 16.69
C ASN A 115 -4.92 10.87 15.58
N GLN A 116 -4.05 10.85 14.56
CA GLN A 116 -4.09 11.79 13.44
C GLN A 116 -5.33 11.64 12.56
N THR A 117 -5.89 10.43 12.47
CA THR A 117 -7.09 10.12 11.68
C THR A 117 -8.36 10.08 12.53
N ASN A 118 -8.26 10.37 13.82
CA ASN A 118 -9.34 10.26 14.80
C ASN A 118 -10.00 8.85 14.78
N SER A 119 -9.16 7.81 14.74
CA SER A 119 -9.57 6.41 14.71
C SER A 119 -9.01 5.63 15.89
N ASP A 120 -9.83 4.76 16.46
CA ASP A 120 -9.44 3.76 17.46
C ASP A 120 -9.09 2.38 16.84
N LYS A 121 -9.26 2.24 15.51
CA LYS A 121 -8.97 1.03 14.75
C LYS A 121 -7.55 1.07 14.19
N TYR A 122 -6.59 0.76 15.01
CA TYR A 122 -5.18 0.67 14.64
C TYR A 122 -4.56 -0.62 15.17
N ASP A 123 -3.61 -1.18 14.43
CA ASP A 123 -2.90 -2.40 14.78
C ASP A 123 -1.55 -2.46 14.07
N ILE A 124 -0.88 -3.59 14.18
CA ILE A 124 0.33 -3.92 13.43
C ILE A 124 0.06 -5.05 12.44
N TYR A 125 0.75 -5.02 11.32
CA TYR A 125 0.78 -6.12 10.37
C TYR A 125 2.22 -6.52 10.07
N ASN A 126 2.50 -7.81 10.07
CA ASN A 126 3.81 -8.36 9.73
C ASN A 126 3.64 -9.36 8.58
N ASN A 127 4.24 -9.06 7.42
CA ASN A 127 4.19 -9.97 6.26
C ASN A 127 5.33 -11.01 6.25
N GLY A 128 6.05 -11.16 7.37
CA GLY A 128 7.21 -12.06 7.49
C GLY A 128 8.55 -11.39 7.15
N THR A 129 8.55 -10.30 6.38
CA THR A 129 9.76 -9.54 6.00
C THR A 129 9.73 -8.13 6.56
N TYR A 130 8.58 -7.45 6.48
CA TYR A 130 8.40 -6.07 6.91
C TYR A 130 7.26 -5.95 7.91
N LYS A 131 7.41 -5.00 8.84
CA LYS A 131 6.37 -4.58 9.77
C LYS A 131 5.69 -3.32 9.28
N PHE A 132 4.37 -3.29 9.44
CA PHE A 132 3.52 -2.17 9.08
C PHE A 132 2.70 -1.73 10.29
N ALA A 133 2.63 -0.43 10.52
CA ALA A 133 1.60 0.17 11.35
C ALA A 133 0.33 0.32 10.51
N THR A 134 -0.82 -0.13 11.00
CA THR A 134 -2.07 -0.11 10.24
C THR A 134 -3.11 0.77 10.92
N VAL A 135 -3.97 1.40 10.12
CA VAL A 135 -5.11 2.17 10.60
C VAL A 135 -6.28 2.04 9.64
N GLU A 136 -7.50 1.99 10.19
CA GLU A 136 -8.75 2.03 9.44
C GLU A 136 -9.54 3.25 9.90
N TYR A 137 -10.00 4.09 8.95
CA TYR A 137 -10.73 5.31 9.28
C TYR A 137 -11.65 5.76 8.17
N TYR A 138 -12.55 6.67 8.50
CA TYR A 138 -13.40 7.37 7.55
C TYR A 138 -12.93 8.82 7.39
N ASP A 139 -12.62 9.20 6.16
CA ASP A 139 -12.28 10.58 5.83
C ASP A 139 -13.56 11.38 5.52
N SER A 140 -13.90 12.30 6.41
CA SER A 140 -15.13 13.09 6.31
C SER A 140 -15.08 14.15 5.19
N GLU A 141 -13.92 14.54 4.72
CA GLU A 141 -13.76 15.53 3.64
C GLU A 141 -14.02 14.87 2.29
N THR A 142 -13.39 13.74 2.03
CA THR A 142 -13.49 13.02 0.75
C THR A 142 -14.63 12.00 0.72
N LYS A 143 -15.19 11.63 1.89
CA LYS A 143 -16.24 10.61 2.05
C LYS A 143 -15.77 9.19 1.75
N PHE A 144 -14.49 8.91 1.93
CA PHE A 144 -13.93 7.57 1.75
C PHE A 144 -13.70 6.85 3.07
N ASN A 145 -13.99 5.55 3.08
CA ASN A 145 -13.46 4.60 4.05
C ASN A 145 -12.06 4.19 3.58
N ILE A 146 -11.10 4.16 4.50
CA ILE A 146 -9.69 3.94 4.20
C ILE A 146 -9.14 2.86 5.12
N VAL A 147 -8.33 1.96 4.56
CA VAL A 147 -7.42 1.08 5.29
C VAL A 147 -6.01 1.38 4.80
N ALA A 148 -5.14 1.81 5.72
CA ALA A 148 -3.78 2.20 5.38
C ALA A 148 -2.74 1.35 6.15
N TYR A 149 -1.67 0.98 5.45
CA TYR A 149 -0.50 0.26 5.96
C TYR A 149 0.72 1.13 5.75
N TYR A 150 1.31 1.56 6.84
CA TYR A 150 2.49 2.43 6.85
C TYR A 150 3.74 1.67 7.26
N THR A 151 4.82 1.86 6.55
CA THR A 151 6.15 1.38 6.95
C THR A 151 7.23 2.41 6.63
N VAL A 152 8.40 2.24 7.23
CA VAL A 152 9.58 3.04 6.91
C VAL A 152 10.68 2.10 6.47
N VAL A 153 11.32 2.41 5.36
CA VAL A 153 12.48 1.69 4.82
C VAL A 153 13.48 2.70 4.27
N ASN A 154 14.74 2.60 4.67
CA ASN A 154 15.81 3.52 4.28
C ASN A 154 15.45 5.00 4.54
N ASN A 155 14.91 5.29 5.72
CA ASN A 155 14.43 6.61 6.15
C ASN A 155 13.30 7.21 5.28
N LYS A 156 12.66 6.43 4.40
CA LYS A 156 11.50 6.86 3.62
C LYS A 156 10.23 6.21 4.16
N GLY A 157 9.20 7.01 4.39
CA GLY A 157 7.87 6.52 4.76
C GLY A 157 7.08 6.09 3.52
N TYR A 158 6.48 4.91 3.58
CA TYR A 158 5.63 4.34 2.54
C TYR A 158 4.24 4.09 3.12
N THR A 159 3.23 4.65 2.49
CA THR A 159 1.82 4.41 2.84
C THR A 159 1.14 3.69 1.69
N PHE A 160 0.78 2.44 1.91
CA PHE A 160 -0.09 1.66 1.04
C PHE A 160 -1.50 1.78 1.59
N GLN A 161 -2.45 2.21 0.79
CA GLN A 161 -3.83 2.35 1.25
C GLN A 161 -4.82 1.87 0.21
N ILE A 162 -5.94 1.33 0.69
CA ILE A 162 -7.14 1.17 -0.12
C ILE A 162 -8.21 2.14 0.35
N GLN A 163 -8.99 2.64 -0.60
CA GLN A 163 -10.08 3.58 -0.34
C GLN A 163 -11.31 3.29 -1.18
N LYS A 164 -12.49 3.52 -0.62
CA LYS A 164 -13.78 3.48 -1.33
C LYS A 164 -14.89 4.23 -0.58
N GLU A 165 -15.94 4.66 -1.30
CA GLU A 165 -17.09 5.36 -0.69
C GLU A 165 -17.85 4.44 0.29
N ASP A 166 -18.09 3.19 -0.09
CA ASP A 166 -18.74 2.19 0.76
C ASP A 166 -17.79 1.59 1.81
N ALA A 167 -18.34 0.84 2.76
CA ALA A 167 -17.55 0.16 3.77
C ALA A 167 -16.56 -0.84 3.12
N ILE A 168 -15.29 -0.82 3.58
CA ILE A 168 -14.28 -1.78 3.15
C ILE A 168 -14.59 -3.13 3.79
N THR A 169 -14.78 -4.16 2.95
CA THR A 169 -15.13 -5.50 3.38
C THR A 169 -13.88 -6.30 3.80
N ASP A 170 -14.09 -7.41 4.51
CA ASP A 170 -12.99 -8.32 4.86
C ASP A 170 -12.33 -8.94 3.62
N ASN A 171 -13.10 -9.13 2.52
CA ASN A 171 -12.56 -9.59 1.26
C ASN A 171 -11.64 -8.55 0.60
N ASP A 172 -12.03 -7.25 0.60
CA ASP A 172 -11.18 -6.17 0.10
C ASP A 172 -9.86 -6.10 0.90
N LYS A 173 -9.94 -6.24 2.23
CA LYS A 173 -8.77 -6.28 3.12
C LYS A 173 -7.88 -7.50 2.86
N ALA A 174 -8.47 -8.67 2.59
CA ALA A 174 -7.74 -9.89 2.29
C ALA A 174 -6.97 -9.74 0.97
N GLU A 175 -7.62 -9.24 -0.08
CA GLU A 175 -6.98 -8.98 -1.37
C GLU A 175 -5.87 -7.92 -1.27
N PHE A 176 -6.10 -6.86 -0.50
CA PHE A 176 -5.06 -5.86 -0.22
C PHE A 176 -3.85 -6.47 0.50
N LYS A 177 -4.07 -7.34 1.49
CA LYS A 177 -2.99 -8.07 2.18
C LYS A 177 -2.19 -8.96 1.23
N GLU A 178 -2.84 -9.59 0.25
CA GLU A 178 -2.14 -10.38 -0.78
C GLU A 178 -1.12 -9.50 -1.51
N ILE A 179 -1.50 -8.28 -1.92
CA ILE A 179 -0.58 -7.33 -2.58
C ILE A 179 0.55 -6.90 -1.63
N VAL A 180 0.21 -6.52 -0.38
CA VAL A 180 1.21 -6.13 0.63
C VAL A 180 2.22 -7.24 0.91
N ASN A 181 1.82 -8.51 0.79
CA ASN A 181 2.71 -9.66 0.97
C ASN A 181 3.74 -9.81 -0.16
N THR A 182 3.49 -9.24 -1.33
CA THR A 182 4.44 -9.29 -2.47
C THR A 182 5.50 -8.20 -2.41
N ILE A 183 5.34 -7.22 -1.52
CA ILE A 183 6.24 -6.06 -1.40
C ILE A 183 7.67 -6.50 -1.12
N LYS A 184 8.60 -5.96 -1.90
CA LYS A 184 10.04 -6.08 -1.72
C LYS A 184 10.69 -4.72 -1.87
N PHE A 185 11.51 -4.36 -0.88
CA PHE A 185 12.34 -3.17 -0.96
C PHE A 185 13.79 -3.56 -1.29
N ASN A 186 14.44 -2.81 -2.17
CA ASN A 186 15.88 -2.93 -2.41
C ASN A 186 16.60 -2.22 -1.25
N VAL A 187 16.92 -2.97 -0.20
CA VAL A 187 17.60 -2.47 1.01
C VAL A 187 19.08 -2.77 0.91
N ASN A 188 19.94 -1.79 1.18
CA ASN A 188 21.37 -2.06 1.35
C ASN A 188 21.59 -2.79 2.69
N GLU A 189 22.06 -4.04 2.63
CA GLU A 189 22.25 -4.90 3.83
C GLU A 189 23.24 -4.30 4.85
N GLU A 190 24.19 -3.49 4.42
CA GLU A 190 25.18 -2.86 5.30
C GLU A 190 24.54 -1.85 6.27
N ASP A 191 23.54 -1.09 5.84
CA ASP A 191 22.86 -0.10 6.67
C ASP A 191 21.93 -0.77 7.69
N SER A 192 21.32 -1.91 7.35
CA SER A 192 20.42 -2.64 8.24
C SER A 192 21.12 -3.29 9.44
N ASN A 193 22.40 -3.67 9.30
CA ASN A 193 23.15 -4.33 10.37
C ASN A 193 23.69 -3.36 11.42
N LYS A 194 24.11 -2.16 11.03
CA LYS A 194 24.59 -1.12 11.98
C LYS A 194 23.47 -0.67 12.92
N GLU A 195 22.27 -0.51 12.41
CA GLU A 195 21.12 -0.03 13.16
C GLU A 195 20.62 -1.05 14.19
N LYS A 196 20.68 -2.36 13.87
CA LYS A 196 20.30 -3.42 14.82
C LYS A 196 21.17 -3.43 16.09
N GLU A 197 22.41 -2.95 16.01
CA GLU A 197 23.29 -2.80 17.16
C GLU A 197 22.98 -1.54 17.98
N GLU A 198 22.58 -0.43 17.35
CA GLU A 198 22.23 0.81 18.04
C GLU A 198 20.89 0.71 18.78
N LEU A 199 19.87 0.08 18.17
CA LEU A 199 18.53 -0.07 18.76
C LEU A 199 18.47 -1.00 19.99
N LYS A 200 19.47 -1.83 20.22
CA LYS A 200 19.57 -2.61 21.46
C LYS A 200 19.87 -1.75 22.70
N LYS A 201 20.21 -0.48 22.50
CA LYS A 201 20.72 0.36 23.59
C LYS A 201 19.69 1.15 24.35
N ASP A 202 18.56 1.57 23.81
CA ASP A 202 17.52 2.23 24.63
C ASP A 202 16.21 2.55 23.87
N ASN A 203 15.15 1.81 24.14
CA ASN A 203 13.79 2.14 23.70
C ASN A 203 13.04 3.04 24.69
N SER A 204 13.63 3.42 25.82
CA SER A 204 12.94 4.08 26.94
C SER A 204 12.84 5.61 26.79
N SER A 205 13.57 6.22 25.86
CA SER A 205 13.64 7.68 25.70
C SER A 205 13.24 8.19 24.31
N PHE A 206 12.49 7.40 23.52
CA PHE A 206 12.09 7.80 22.20
C PHE A 206 11.10 8.98 22.28
N ASN A 207 11.50 10.12 21.72
CA ASN A 207 10.66 11.31 21.69
C ASN A 207 9.60 11.20 20.57
N TRP A 208 8.41 10.72 20.90
CA TRP A 208 7.28 10.61 19.97
C TRP A 208 6.94 11.91 19.25
N ASN A 209 7.29 13.07 19.84
CA ASN A 209 7.09 14.37 19.18
C ASN A 209 8.10 14.62 18.04
N SER A 210 9.20 13.86 18.00
CA SER A 210 10.20 13.94 16.93
C SER A 210 9.97 12.90 15.84
N VAL A 211 9.13 11.89 16.06
CA VAL A 211 8.60 11.04 14.99
C VAL A 211 7.62 11.88 14.21
N VAL A 212 8.17 12.66 13.34
CA VAL A 212 7.35 13.28 12.30
C VAL A 212 6.91 12.15 11.40
N ILE A 213 5.79 11.54 11.79
CA ILE A 213 5.06 10.68 10.90
C ILE A 213 4.49 11.66 9.87
N TYR A 214 5.31 12.09 8.91
CA TYR A 214 4.82 12.71 7.67
C TYR A 214 4.05 11.63 6.91
N THR A 215 2.97 11.21 7.55
CA THR A 215 2.07 10.29 6.94
C THR A 215 1.23 11.08 5.99
N LEU A 216 1.40 10.77 4.75
CA LEU A 216 0.47 11.10 3.70
C LEU A 216 -0.81 10.29 3.94
N ILE A 217 -1.37 10.45 5.17
CA ILE A 217 -2.67 9.87 5.52
C ILE A 217 -3.73 10.85 5.06
N GLY A 218 -4.68 10.36 4.37
CA GLY A 218 -5.79 11.10 3.80
C GLY A 218 -6.25 10.42 2.53
N ALA A 219 -7.51 10.57 2.18
CA ALA A 219 -7.97 10.07 0.89
C ALA A 219 -7.31 10.87 -0.23
N ALA A 220 -6.91 10.18 -1.29
CA ALA A 220 -6.50 10.85 -2.51
C ALA A 220 -7.74 11.27 -3.29
N ALA A 221 -7.91 12.56 -3.46
CA ALA A 221 -8.98 13.07 -4.30
C ALA A 221 -8.56 13.02 -5.77
N GLY A 222 -9.42 12.49 -6.63
CA GLY A 222 -9.25 12.58 -8.07
C GLY A 222 -8.47 11.45 -8.74
N GLY A 223 -8.29 10.30 -8.09
CA GLY A 223 -7.71 9.12 -8.73
C GLY A 223 -8.64 8.47 -9.76
N ILE A 224 -8.21 7.34 -10.31
CA ILE A 224 -8.98 6.60 -11.34
C ILE A 224 -10.35 6.19 -10.82
N GLY A 225 -10.43 5.75 -9.57
CA GLY A 225 -11.70 5.42 -8.92
C GLY A 225 -12.69 6.59 -8.97
N ALA A 226 -12.24 7.82 -8.70
CA ALA A 226 -13.08 9.02 -8.77
C ALA A 226 -13.48 9.36 -10.21
N ALA A 227 -12.57 9.22 -11.18
CA ALA A 227 -12.87 9.45 -12.60
C ALA A 227 -13.95 8.51 -13.12
N ILE A 228 -13.88 7.23 -12.79
CA ILE A 228 -14.85 6.20 -13.18
C ILE A 228 -16.19 6.39 -12.48
N SER A 229 -16.18 6.73 -11.17
CA SER A 229 -17.41 7.00 -10.41
C SER A 229 -18.20 8.16 -10.99
N LYS A 230 -17.54 9.24 -11.42
CA LYS A 230 -18.18 10.35 -12.12
C LYS A 230 -18.83 9.91 -13.42
N LYS A 231 -18.14 9.07 -14.22
CA LYS A 231 -18.68 8.56 -15.49
C LYS A 231 -19.91 7.67 -15.30
N LYS A 232 -19.92 6.81 -14.28
CA LYS A 232 -21.10 5.99 -13.94
C LYS A 232 -22.30 6.82 -13.50
N LYS A 233 -22.09 7.97 -12.84
CA LYS A 233 -23.18 8.89 -12.43
C LYS A 233 -23.75 9.72 -13.60
N LEU A 234 -22.92 9.99 -14.63
CA LEU A 234 -23.36 10.75 -15.82
C LEU A 234 -24.12 9.90 -16.84
N ASN A 235 -24.00 8.57 -16.78
CA ASN A 235 -24.63 7.62 -17.69
C ASN A 235 -25.93 7.00 -17.10
N LYS A 236 -26.39 7.47 -15.95
CA LYS A 236 -27.69 7.17 -15.33
C LYS A 236 -28.64 8.37 -15.44
#